data_21f7cda5df3837f61486b33f096cf198
#
_entry.id   21f7cda5df3837f61486b33f096cf198
#
_cell.length_a   1.000
_cell.length_b   1.000
_cell.length_c   1.000
_cell.angle_alpha   90.00
_cell.angle_beta   90.00
_cell.angle_gamma   90.00
#
_symmetry.space_group_name_H-M   'P 1'
#
loop_
_entity.id
_entity.type
_entity.pdbx_description
1 polymer ?
#
loop_
_entity_poly.entity_id
_entity_poly.type
_entity_poly.pdbx_seq_one_letter_code
_entity_poly.pdbx_strand_id
1 'polypeptide(L)'
;MLDFDIEIAWKGWYYYEKESLMEKPIVPTYQFFQGCYNPQYEEEIKKGKDKCFRFNQLSPNDRIEQTEILKTLLGNMGSDVIITPPFWCDYGYNISVGDNFYSNHGLVITDGAKVTFGNNVFIAPYCCITTAEHAIDPEMRKAGVEIAKPITIGNNVWVGAHSTILAGVTIGDNSVIGAGSVVTKDIPSGVVAVGVPCRVLREITDEDKTTYPTYIQE
;
A
#
# COMPACT_ATOMS: atom_id res chain seq x y z
N MET A 1 -13.82 -37.22 -10.29
CA MET A 1 -12.43 -37.58 -10.48
C MET A 1 -11.96 -36.78 -11.68
N LEU A 2 -11.48 -35.55 -11.44
CA LEU A 2 -10.92 -34.66 -12.46
C LEU A 2 -9.43 -34.54 -12.11
N ASP A 3 -8.63 -35.36 -12.79
CA ASP A 3 -7.18 -35.21 -12.79
C ASP A 3 -6.84 -33.90 -13.47
N PHE A 4 -6.46 -32.91 -12.68
CA PHE A 4 -5.78 -31.72 -13.20
C PHE A 4 -4.30 -32.09 -13.36
N ASP A 5 -3.88 -32.30 -14.60
CA ASP A 5 -2.49 -32.49 -14.99
C ASP A 5 -1.69 -31.22 -14.65
N ILE A 6 -1.14 -31.19 -13.45
CA ILE A 6 -0.22 -30.14 -12.98
C ILE A 6 1.15 -30.22 -13.70
N GLU A 7 1.44 -31.30 -14.41
CA GLU A 7 2.73 -31.51 -15.10
C GLU A 7 2.93 -30.64 -16.35
N ILE A 8 1.88 -30.08 -16.95
CA ILE A 8 2.01 -29.28 -18.18
C ILE A 8 2.46 -27.84 -17.91
N ALA A 9 2.27 -27.32 -16.70
CA ALA A 9 2.66 -25.95 -16.34
C ALA A 9 4.17 -25.77 -16.14
N TRP A 10 4.93 -26.84 -15.87
CA TRP A 10 6.36 -26.75 -15.51
C TRP A 10 7.35 -26.71 -16.68
N LYS A 11 6.95 -27.11 -17.88
CA LYS A 11 7.87 -27.21 -19.04
C LYS A 11 7.90 -25.98 -19.96
N GLY A 12 7.06 -25.00 -19.77
CA GLY A 12 6.95 -23.84 -20.66
C GLY A 12 7.77 -22.61 -20.30
N TRP A 13 8.39 -22.54 -19.13
CA TRP A 13 8.97 -21.31 -18.59
C TRP A 13 10.51 -21.27 -18.51
N TYR A 14 11.23 -22.29 -18.97
CA TYR A 14 12.69 -22.40 -18.80
C TYR A 14 13.55 -21.87 -19.96
N TYR A 15 12.98 -21.27 -21.00
CA TYR A 15 13.76 -20.70 -22.11
C TYR A 15 13.25 -19.31 -22.48
N TYR A 16 13.78 -18.29 -21.85
CA TYR A 16 13.90 -16.97 -22.45
C TYR A 16 15.33 -16.48 -22.30
N GLU A 17 16.00 -16.39 -23.47
CA GLU A 17 17.34 -15.82 -23.62
C GLU A 17 17.32 -14.30 -23.42
N LYS A 18 18.41 -13.84 -22.82
CA LYS A 18 19.07 -12.54 -22.68
C LYS A 18 18.57 -11.34 -23.48
N GLU A 19 18.49 -10.21 -22.71
CA GLU A 19 18.70 -8.83 -23.13
C GLU A 19 17.70 -8.24 -24.13
N SER A 20 16.47 -8.09 -23.70
CA SER A 20 15.61 -6.95 -24.04
C SER A 20 15.24 -6.24 -22.75
N LEU A 21 14.96 -4.94 -22.80
CA LEU A 21 14.36 -4.15 -21.72
C LEU A 21 13.21 -4.97 -21.13
N MET A 22 13.48 -5.72 -20.03
CA MET A 22 12.47 -6.56 -19.43
C MET A 22 11.40 -5.64 -18.86
N GLU A 23 10.23 -5.67 -19.47
CA GLU A 23 9.06 -5.01 -18.92
C GLU A 23 8.85 -5.52 -17.49
N LYS A 24 8.51 -4.61 -16.59
CA LYS A 24 8.21 -4.98 -15.19
C LYS A 24 7.10 -6.03 -15.19
N PRO A 25 7.19 -7.06 -14.35
CA PRO A 25 6.14 -8.07 -14.30
C PRO A 25 4.81 -7.42 -13.91
N ILE A 26 3.76 -7.73 -14.66
CA ILE A 26 2.41 -7.27 -14.36
C ILE A 26 1.77 -8.32 -13.44
N VAL A 27 1.60 -7.96 -12.17
CA VAL A 27 0.84 -8.78 -11.23
C VAL A 27 -0.65 -8.74 -11.61
N PRO A 28 -1.30 -9.88 -11.90
CA PRO A 28 -2.72 -9.92 -12.16
C PRO A 28 -3.52 -9.40 -10.96
N THR A 29 -4.48 -8.50 -11.22
CA THR A 29 -5.36 -7.95 -10.18
C THR A 29 -6.73 -8.61 -10.23
N TYR A 30 -7.33 -8.82 -9.06
CA TYR A 30 -8.63 -9.51 -8.90
C TYR A 30 -8.66 -10.95 -9.43
N GLN A 31 -7.52 -11.57 -9.71
CA GLN A 31 -7.41 -12.95 -10.16
C GLN A 31 -6.35 -13.67 -9.32
N PHE A 32 -6.58 -14.96 -9.05
CA PHE A 32 -5.55 -15.78 -8.42
C PHE A 32 -4.41 -16.05 -9.39
N PHE A 33 -3.19 -15.93 -8.91
CA PHE A 33 -1.97 -16.17 -9.68
C PHE A 33 -0.91 -16.80 -8.78
N GLN A 34 0.12 -17.40 -9.38
CA GLN A 34 1.26 -17.89 -8.63
C GLN A 34 2.22 -16.74 -8.35
N GLY A 35 2.04 -16.09 -7.21
CA GLY A 35 2.84 -14.93 -6.79
C GLY A 35 4.11 -15.34 -6.06
N CYS A 36 4.02 -16.25 -5.07
CA CYS A 36 5.18 -16.75 -4.37
C CYS A 36 6.06 -17.63 -5.27
N TYR A 37 7.36 -17.60 -5.00
CA TYR A 37 8.37 -18.41 -5.71
C TYR A 37 8.53 -18.09 -7.20
N ASN A 38 7.97 -16.98 -7.68
CA ASN A 38 8.21 -16.50 -9.04
C ASN A 38 9.49 -15.64 -9.05
N PRO A 39 10.56 -16.09 -9.73
CA PRO A 39 11.85 -15.38 -9.69
C PRO A 39 11.79 -13.95 -10.19
N GLN A 40 10.87 -13.64 -11.12
CA GLN A 40 10.72 -12.31 -11.67
C GLN A 40 10.13 -11.34 -10.64
N TYR A 41 9.12 -11.77 -9.88
CA TYR A 41 8.55 -10.96 -8.78
C TYR A 41 9.56 -10.82 -7.63
N GLU A 42 10.27 -11.90 -7.27
CA GLU A 42 11.31 -11.84 -6.24
C GLU A 42 12.39 -10.83 -6.56
N GLU A 43 12.85 -10.76 -7.82
CA GLU A 43 13.88 -9.80 -8.23
C GLU A 43 13.38 -8.34 -8.12
N GLU A 44 12.14 -8.06 -8.51
CA GLU A 44 11.57 -6.73 -8.36
C GLU A 44 11.35 -6.34 -6.89
N ILE A 45 10.91 -7.27 -6.06
CA ILE A 45 10.76 -7.07 -4.60
C ILE A 45 12.13 -6.78 -3.96
N LYS A 46 13.20 -7.49 -4.34
CA LYS A 46 14.56 -7.22 -3.85
C LYS A 46 14.99 -5.79 -4.16
N LYS A 47 14.74 -5.30 -5.39
CA LYS A 47 15.04 -3.92 -5.79
C LYS A 47 14.27 -2.89 -4.95
N GLY A 48 12.97 -3.13 -4.71
CA GLY A 48 12.14 -2.28 -3.85
C GLY A 48 12.68 -2.24 -2.41
N LYS A 49 12.92 -3.41 -1.82
CA LYS A 49 13.44 -3.54 -0.44
C LYS A 49 14.83 -2.94 -0.27
N ASP A 50 15.72 -3.03 -1.26
CA ASP A 50 17.04 -2.41 -1.21
C ASP A 50 16.93 -0.87 -1.16
N LYS A 51 16.02 -0.27 -1.94
CA LYS A 51 15.75 1.17 -1.87
C LYS A 51 15.14 1.57 -0.52
N CYS A 52 14.20 0.79 0.02
CA CYS A 52 13.66 1.00 1.37
C CYS A 52 14.77 0.93 2.43
N PHE A 53 15.66 -0.05 2.34
CA PHE A 53 16.78 -0.17 3.25
C PHE A 53 17.67 1.08 3.21
N ARG A 54 18.06 1.57 2.03
CA ARG A 54 18.86 2.80 1.89
C ARG A 54 18.13 4.01 2.46
N PHE A 55 16.86 4.18 2.15
CA PHE A 55 16.02 5.23 2.70
C PHE A 55 16.01 5.21 4.23
N ASN A 56 15.85 4.04 4.82
CA ASN A 56 15.76 3.85 6.26
C ASN A 56 17.08 4.05 7.02
N GLN A 57 18.22 4.09 6.31
CA GLN A 57 19.54 4.38 6.89
C GLN A 57 19.88 5.88 6.91
N LEU A 58 19.07 6.71 6.25
CA LEU A 58 19.29 8.15 6.21
C LEU A 58 18.94 8.82 7.54
N SER A 59 19.61 9.94 7.83
CA SER A 59 19.21 10.80 8.94
C SER A 59 17.77 11.27 8.73
N PRO A 60 16.93 11.32 9.78
CA PRO A 60 15.59 11.89 9.70
C PRO A 60 15.55 13.34 9.22
N ASN A 61 16.68 14.04 9.33
CA ASN A 61 16.82 15.44 8.93
C ASN A 61 17.30 15.62 7.48
N ASP A 62 17.71 14.55 6.82
CA ASP A 62 18.20 14.59 5.43
C ASP A 62 17.05 14.48 4.42
N ARG A 63 16.22 15.53 4.38
CA ARG A 63 15.02 15.57 3.53
C ARG A 63 15.33 15.53 2.03
N ILE A 64 16.48 16.04 1.61
CA ILE A 64 16.85 16.09 0.18
C ILE A 64 17.09 14.66 -0.30
N GLU A 65 17.97 13.91 0.35
CA GLU A 65 18.33 12.55 -0.07
C GLU A 65 17.14 11.60 0.10
N GLN A 66 16.35 11.74 1.17
CA GLN A 66 15.11 11.01 1.35
C GLN A 66 14.16 11.21 0.16
N THR A 67 13.96 12.46 -0.28
CA THR A 67 13.09 12.79 -1.41
C THR A 67 13.60 12.18 -2.72
N GLU A 68 14.91 12.22 -2.98
CA GLU A 68 15.49 11.63 -4.20
C GLU A 68 15.32 10.10 -4.24
N ILE A 69 15.47 9.41 -3.11
CA ILE A 69 15.20 7.97 -3.07
C ILE A 69 13.72 7.70 -3.34
N LEU A 70 12.80 8.42 -2.69
CA LEU A 70 11.36 8.25 -2.88
C LEU A 70 10.92 8.48 -4.33
N LYS A 71 11.47 9.49 -5.02
CA LYS A 71 11.21 9.73 -6.46
C LYS A 71 11.60 8.55 -7.35
N THR A 72 12.61 7.78 -6.96
CA THR A 72 13.03 6.59 -7.72
C THR A 72 12.30 5.32 -7.31
N LEU A 73 11.73 5.31 -6.10
CA LEU A 73 11.02 4.16 -5.52
C LEU A 73 9.56 4.15 -5.91
N LEU A 74 8.87 5.29 -5.71
CA LEU A 74 7.43 5.39 -5.94
C LEU A 74 7.08 5.51 -7.41
N GLY A 75 5.92 4.99 -7.79
CA GLY A 75 5.41 5.07 -9.16
C GLY A 75 5.01 6.48 -9.55
N ASN A 76 4.44 7.23 -8.61
CA ASN A 76 4.12 8.65 -8.76
C ASN A 76 4.21 9.36 -7.42
N MET A 77 4.70 10.60 -7.42
CA MET A 77 4.84 11.40 -6.22
C MET A 77 4.51 12.86 -6.53
N GLY A 78 3.52 13.41 -5.81
CA GLY A 78 3.16 14.83 -5.86
C GLY A 78 4.19 15.74 -5.19
N SER A 79 3.80 16.98 -4.94
CA SER A 79 4.58 17.97 -4.20
C SER A 79 4.41 17.78 -2.68
N ASP A 80 5.38 18.29 -1.90
CA ASP A 80 5.34 18.33 -0.44
C ASP A 80 5.06 16.97 0.23
N VAL A 81 5.70 15.92 -0.29
CA VAL A 81 5.59 14.56 0.22
C VAL A 81 6.62 14.31 1.31
N ILE A 82 6.13 13.85 2.47
CA ILE A 82 6.97 13.45 3.59
C ILE A 82 6.62 12.02 4.00
N ILE A 83 7.60 11.13 3.95
CA ILE A 83 7.52 9.80 4.56
C ILE A 83 8.62 9.73 5.62
N THR A 84 8.23 9.45 6.87
CA THR A 84 9.20 9.35 7.96
C THR A 84 9.74 7.93 8.06
N PRO A 85 11.06 7.72 8.04
CA PRO A 85 11.63 6.39 8.26
C PRO A 85 11.25 5.78 9.62
N PRO A 86 11.18 4.43 9.74
CA PRO A 86 11.31 3.48 8.67
C PRO A 86 10.04 3.33 7.82
N PHE A 87 10.24 3.10 6.53
CA PHE A 87 9.21 2.80 5.54
C PHE A 87 9.57 1.52 4.78
N TRP A 88 8.59 0.65 4.54
CA TRP A 88 8.79 -0.58 3.78
C TRP A 88 7.69 -0.77 2.76
N CYS A 89 8.07 -1.20 1.56
CA CYS A 89 7.16 -1.67 0.52
C CYS A 89 7.79 -2.86 -0.23
N ASP A 90 7.01 -3.52 -1.07
CA ASP A 90 7.51 -4.62 -1.89
C ASP A 90 8.12 -4.11 -3.18
N TYR A 91 7.36 -3.42 -4.01
CA TYR A 91 7.80 -2.93 -5.32
C TYR A 91 8.07 -1.42 -5.31
N GLY A 92 7.25 -0.64 -4.63
CA GLY A 92 7.26 0.81 -4.59
C GLY A 92 6.63 1.47 -5.81
N TYR A 93 6.90 0.98 -7.01
CA TYR A 93 6.38 1.58 -8.24
C TYR A 93 4.85 1.42 -8.42
N ASN A 94 4.19 0.59 -7.64
CA ASN A 94 2.74 0.48 -7.59
C ASN A 94 2.10 1.51 -6.65
N ILE A 95 2.90 2.27 -5.92
CA ILE A 95 2.43 3.29 -4.97
C ILE A 95 2.41 4.65 -5.66
N SER A 96 1.28 5.34 -5.60
CA SER A 96 1.11 6.72 -6.05
C SER A 96 0.61 7.58 -4.91
N VAL A 97 1.27 8.69 -4.64
CA VAL A 97 0.87 9.66 -3.62
C VAL A 97 0.63 11.03 -4.25
N GLY A 98 -0.43 11.71 -3.83
CA GLY A 98 -0.76 13.06 -4.25
C GLY A 98 0.07 14.13 -3.53
N ASP A 99 -0.38 15.39 -3.66
CA ASP A 99 0.26 16.53 -3.02
C ASP A 99 0.01 16.55 -1.51
N ASN A 100 0.98 17.11 -0.74
CA ASN A 100 0.88 17.26 0.70
C ASN A 100 0.58 15.93 1.41
N PHE A 101 1.26 14.86 1.00
CA PHE A 101 1.18 13.56 1.64
C PHE A 101 2.14 13.50 2.83
N TYR A 102 1.62 13.11 3.99
CA TYR A 102 2.43 12.87 5.17
C TYR A 102 2.24 11.47 5.71
N SER A 103 3.33 10.76 5.91
CA SER A 103 3.34 9.51 6.68
C SER A 103 4.31 9.59 7.85
N ASN A 104 3.84 9.23 9.02
CA ASN A 104 4.65 9.02 10.20
C ASN A 104 5.45 7.70 10.06
N HIS A 105 6.33 7.42 11.02
CA HIS A 105 7.22 6.26 10.97
C HIS A 105 6.49 4.92 11.07
N GLY A 106 7.10 3.89 10.49
CA GLY A 106 6.59 2.52 10.56
C GLY A 106 5.48 2.20 9.57
N LEU A 107 5.31 2.99 8.51
CA LEU A 107 4.40 2.63 7.42
C LEU A 107 4.93 1.43 6.64
N VAL A 108 4.06 0.44 6.45
CA VAL A 108 4.32 -0.73 5.60
C VAL A 108 3.26 -0.80 4.51
N ILE A 109 3.67 -0.95 3.25
CA ILE A 109 2.77 -1.13 2.11
C ILE A 109 3.20 -2.35 1.30
N THR A 110 2.38 -3.42 1.30
CA THR A 110 2.62 -4.54 0.38
C THR A 110 1.89 -4.25 -0.93
N ASP A 111 2.61 -3.66 -1.88
CA ASP A 111 2.07 -3.12 -3.11
C ASP A 111 2.13 -4.11 -4.29
N GLY A 112 1.65 -5.32 -4.10
CA GLY A 112 1.45 -6.28 -5.19
C GLY A 112 0.48 -5.77 -6.26
N ALA A 113 -0.53 -4.96 -5.87
CA ALA A 113 -1.39 -4.18 -6.77
C ALA A 113 -1.23 -2.68 -6.48
N LYS A 114 -1.88 -1.82 -7.30
CA LYS A 114 -1.81 -0.37 -7.14
C LYS A 114 -2.35 0.10 -5.80
N VAL A 115 -1.60 1.01 -5.15
CA VAL A 115 -2.04 1.76 -3.98
C VAL A 115 -2.01 3.24 -4.34
N THR A 116 -3.17 3.88 -4.30
CA THR A 116 -3.31 5.29 -4.69
C THR A 116 -3.77 6.11 -3.50
N PHE A 117 -3.05 7.19 -3.22
CA PHE A 117 -3.42 8.20 -2.25
C PHE A 117 -3.72 9.52 -2.97
N GLY A 118 -4.81 10.15 -2.60
CA GLY A 118 -5.15 11.51 -3.03
C GLY A 118 -4.25 12.58 -2.39
N ASN A 119 -4.70 13.82 -2.45
CA ASN A 119 -4.01 14.96 -1.85
C ASN A 119 -4.36 15.11 -0.36
N ASN A 120 -3.45 15.74 0.42
CA ASN A 120 -3.66 16.02 1.84
C ASN A 120 -3.97 14.76 2.66
N VAL A 121 -3.27 13.67 2.43
CA VAL A 121 -3.44 12.42 3.17
C VAL A 121 -2.43 12.34 4.30
N PHE A 122 -2.92 12.03 5.51
CA PHE A 122 -2.11 11.91 6.71
C PHE A 122 -2.19 10.49 7.26
N ILE A 123 -1.05 9.80 7.31
CA ILE A 123 -0.92 8.45 7.85
C ILE A 123 -0.15 8.50 9.17
N ALA A 124 -0.80 8.10 10.25
CA ALA A 124 -0.21 8.03 11.58
C ALA A 124 0.75 6.84 11.73
N PRO A 125 1.50 6.72 12.84
CA PRO A 125 2.53 5.69 13.00
C PRO A 125 2.01 4.26 12.88
N TYR A 126 2.88 3.37 12.35
CA TYR A 126 2.68 1.91 12.32
C TYR A 126 1.42 1.45 11.59
N CYS A 127 1.01 2.15 10.55
CA CYS A 127 -0.05 1.68 9.67
C CYS A 127 0.45 0.63 8.70
N CYS A 128 -0.44 -0.32 8.35
CA CYS A 128 -0.20 -1.36 7.37
C CYS A 128 -1.25 -1.28 6.25
N ILE A 129 -0.81 -1.27 5.01
CA ILE A 129 -1.67 -1.25 3.81
C ILE A 129 -1.28 -2.44 2.95
N THR A 130 -2.17 -3.42 2.81
CA THR A 130 -1.84 -4.66 2.11
C THR A 130 -2.79 -4.91 0.96
N THR A 131 -2.24 -5.00 -0.26
CA THR A 131 -3.01 -5.33 -1.47
C THR A 131 -3.05 -6.83 -1.73
N ALA A 132 -2.18 -7.61 -1.09
CA ALA A 132 -2.02 -9.03 -1.34
C ALA A 132 -2.74 -9.87 -0.28
N GLU A 133 -3.33 -10.96 -0.74
CA GLU A 133 -3.95 -12.01 0.08
C GLU A 133 -3.49 -13.37 -0.44
N HIS A 134 -3.21 -14.30 0.46
CA HIS A 134 -2.97 -15.70 0.11
C HIS A 134 -4.28 -16.47 0.00
N ALA A 135 -4.25 -17.56 -0.77
CA ALA A 135 -5.38 -18.48 -0.84
C ALA A 135 -5.71 -19.05 0.56
N ILE A 136 -7.01 -19.10 0.88
CA ILE A 136 -7.49 -19.69 2.14
C ILE A 136 -7.25 -21.20 2.13
N ASP A 137 -7.44 -21.85 0.98
CA ASP A 137 -7.14 -23.26 0.81
C ASP A 137 -5.64 -23.54 1.06
N PRO A 138 -5.30 -24.50 1.93
CA PRO A 138 -3.92 -24.74 2.32
C PRO A 138 -3.04 -25.28 1.20
N GLU A 139 -3.58 -26.09 0.28
CA GLU A 139 -2.79 -26.63 -0.83
C GLU A 139 -2.50 -25.56 -1.89
N MET A 140 -3.48 -24.71 -2.19
CA MET A 140 -3.27 -23.54 -3.06
C MET A 140 -2.26 -22.57 -2.45
N ARG A 141 -2.37 -22.29 -1.14
CA ARG A 141 -1.41 -21.42 -0.44
C ARG A 141 0.01 -22.00 -0.44
N LYS A 142 0.15 -23.30 -0.20
CA LYS A 142 1.43 -24.02 -0.30
C LYS A 142 2.03 -23.96 -1.71
N ALA A 143 1.18 -23.99 -2.74
CA ALA A 143 1.59 -23.80 -4.12
C ALA A 143 1.96 -22.34 -4.46
N GLY A 144 1.89 -21.40 -3.51
CA GLY A 144 2.23 -20.00 -3.71
C GLY A 144 1.16 -19.18 -4.42
N VAL A 145 -0.10 -19.63 -4.37
CA VAL A 145 -1.22 -18.91 -4.99
C VAL A 145 -1.61 -17.71 -4.15
N GLU A 146 -1.69 -16.57 -4.81
CA GLU A 146 -2.03 -15.26 -4.25
C GLU A 146 -3.12 -14.58 -5.07
N ILE A 147 -3.70 -13.53 -4.50
CA ILE A 147 -4.53 -12.56 -5.20
C ILE A 147 -4.13 -11.17 -4.75
N ALA A 148 -4.06 -10.21 -5.66
CA ALA A 148 -3.79 -8.82 -5.37
C ALA A 148 -4.96 -7.92 -5.82
N LYS A 149 -5.37 -6.99 -4.95
CA LYS A 149 -6.48 -6.06 -5.20
C LYS A 149 -6.03 -4.64 -4.88
N PRO A 150 -6.25 -3.68 -5.79
CA PRO A 150 -5.82 -2.30 -5.58
C PRO A 150 -6.54 -1.64 -4.40
N ILE A 151 -5.86 -0.68 -3.78
CA ILE A 151 -6.39 0.12 -2.68
C ILE A 151 -6.39 1.58 -3.12
N THR A 152 -7.49 2.29 -2.81
CA THR A 152 -7.60 3.72 -3.08
C THR A 152 -7.94 4.46 -1.80
N ILE A 153 -7.17 5.49 -1.47
CA ILE A 153 -7.41 6.41 -0.36
C ILE A 153 -7.61 7.80 -0.98
N GLY A 154 -8.77 8.38 -0.77
CA GLY A 154 -9.19 9.66 -1.32
C GLY A 154 -8.41 10.86 -0.79
N ASN A 155 -8.91 12.06 -1.07
CA ASN A 155 -8.32 13.31 -0.63
C ASN A 155 -8.70 13.64 0.82
N ASN A 156 -7.83 14.38 1.53
CA ASN A 156 -8.08 14.86 2.89
C ASN A 156 -8.41 13.72 3.87
N VAL A 157 -7.79 12.55 3.73
CA VAL A 157 -8.00 11.40 4.60
C VAL A 157 -6.96 11.37 5.71
N TRP A 158 -7.41 11.12 6.94
CA TRP A 158 -6.54 10.83 8.05
C TRP A 158 -6.70 9.39 8.50
N VAL A 159 -5.60 8.64 8.50
CA VAL A 159 -5.54 7.26 9.01
C VAL A 159 -4.83 7.25 10.36
N GLY A 160 -5.55 6.90 11.41
CA GLY A 160 -5.06 6.80 12.79
C GLY A 160 -4.03 5.69 12.98
N ALA A 161 -3.21 5.84 14.01
CA ALA A 161 -2.08 4.93 14.31
C ALA A 161 -2.50 3.47 14.42
N HIS A 162 -1.59 2.56 14.02
CA HIS A 162 -1.80 1.11 14.07
C HIS A 162 -3.03 0.60 13.30
N SER A 163 -3.49 1.35 12.29
CA SER A 163 -4.58 0.89 11.42
C SER A 163 -4.06 -0.03 10.32
N THR A 164 -4.90 -1.01 9.94
CA THR A 164 -4.63 -1.91 8.82
C THR A 164 -5.70 -1.74 7.76
N ILE A 165 -5.29 -1.54 6.49
CA ILE A 165 -6.19 -1.44 5.34
C ILE A 165 -5.96 -2.66 4.47
N LEU A 166 -7.04 -3.44 4.24
CA LEU A 166 -6.98 -4.69 3.50
C LEU A 166 -7.21 -4.49 2.00
N ALA A 167 -6.86 -5.53 1.25
CA ALA A 167 -6.89 -5.57 -0.20
C ALA A 167 -8.27 -5.23 -0.79
N GLY A 168 -8.28 -4.39 -1.81
CA GLY A 168 -9.48 -4.00 -2.56
C GLY A 168 -10.29 -2.87 -1.93
N VAL A 169 -9.87 -2.31 -0.80
CA VAL A 169 -10.61 -1.26 -0.08
C VAL A 169 -10.46 0.11 -0.76
N THR A 170 -11.57 0.83 -0.83
CA THR A 170 -11.60 2.27 -1.14
C THR A 170 -12.03 3.06 0.10
N ILE A 171 -11.25 4.09 0.47
CA ILE A 171 -11.60 5.07 1.49
C ILE A 171 -11.93 6.39 0.80
N GLY A 172 -13.16 6.87 0.97
CA GLY A 172 -13.66 8.09 0.35
C GLY A 172 -13.03 9.34 0.95
N ASP A 173 -13.13 10.46 0.21
CA ASP A 173 -12.59 11.75 0.56
C ASP A 173 -13.08 12.26 1.91
N ASN A 174 -12.27 13.10 2.57
CA ASN A 174 -12.61 13.78 3.81
C ASN A 174 -12.97 12.84 4.97
N SER A 175 -12.41 11.63 5.02
CA SER A 175 -12.74 10.63 6.03
C SER A 175 -11.61 10.45 7.03
N VAL A 176 -11.97 10.01 8.23
CA VAL A 176 -11.05 9.70 9.32
C VAL A 176 -11.19 8.22 9.70
N ILE A 177 -10.08 7.50 9.71
CA ILE A 177 -9.99 6.15 10.25
C ILE A 177 -9.38 6.24 11.65
N GLY A 178 -10.13 5.83 12.66
CA GLY A 178 -9.64 5.85 14.05
C GLY A 178 -8.52 4.85 14.28
N ALA A 179 -7.65 5.16 15.24
CA ALA A 179 -6.49 4.33 15.57
C ALA A 179 -6.87 2.88 15.91
N GLY A 180 -5.99 1.93 15.53
CA GLY A 180 -6.19 0.50 15.77
C GLY A 180 -7.27 -0.16 14.92
N SER A 181 -7.76 0.50 13.88
CA SER A 181 -8.83 -0.03 13.03
C SER A 181 -8.32 -1.04 12.01
N VAL A 182 -9.17 -2.03 11.67
CA VAL A 182 -8.94 -2.95 10.55
C VAL A 182 -10.01 -2.73 9.49
N VAL A 183 -9.65 -2.04 8.42
CA VAL A 183 -10.56 -1.67 7.33
C VAL A 183 -10.66 -2.82 6.35
N THR A 184 -11.81 -3.49 6.35
CA THR A 184 -12.09 -4.70 5.57
C THR A 184 -13.10 -4.50 4.45
N LYS A 185 -13.66 -3.29 4.33
CA LYS A 185 -14.67 -2.89 3.33
C LYS A 185 -14.51 -1.40 3.05
N ASP A 186 -15.07 -0.96 1.93
CA ASP A 186 -15.07 0.45 1.55
C ASP A 186 -15.67 1.34 2.64
N ILE A 187 -15.07 2.52 2.78
CA ILE A 187 -15.50 3.58 3.68
C ILE A 187 -16.00 4.76 2.82
N PRO A 188 -17.24 5.22 3.04
CA PRO A 188 -17.77 6.38 2.29
C PRO A 188 -17.02 7.66 2.65
N SER A 189 -17.20 8.70 1.84
CA SER A 189 -16.65 10.04 2.09
C SER A 189 -17.29 10.72 3.29
N GLY A 190 -16.53 11.59 3.97
CA GLY A 190 -17.04 12.51 4.99
C GLY A 190 -17.43 11.84 6.31
N VAL A 191 -16.80 10.75 6.68
CA VAL A 191 -17.14 10.00 7.89
C VAL A 191 -15.94 9.77 8.82
N VAL A 192 -16.24 9.53 10.09
CA VAL A 192 -15.34 8.89 11.04
C VAL A 192 -15.68 7.41 11.11
N ALA A 193 -14.72 6.54 10.83
CA ALA A 193 -14.88 5.08 10.90
C ALA A 193 -13.85 4.47 11.85
N VAL A 194 -14.23 3.48 12.65
CA VAL A 194 -13.39 2.93 13.72
C VAL A 194 -13.62 1.42 13.93
N GLY A 195 -12.68 0.75 14.53
CA GLY A 195 -12.83 -0.57 15.14
C GLY A 195 -12.32 -1.74 14.29
N VAL A 196 -12.53 -2.95 14.82
CA VAL A 196 -12.12 -4.24 14.24
C VAL A 196 -13.34 -5.17 14.24
N PRO A 197 -13.94 -5.41 13.07
CA PRO A 197 -13.73 -4.76 11.79
C PRO A 197 -14.18 -3.30 11.81
N CYS A 198 -13.51 -2.44 11.00
CA CYS A 198 -13.82 -1.01 10.92
C CYS A 198 -15.24 -0.78 10.39
N ARG A 199 -15.97 0.15 11.03
CA ARG A 199 -17.33 0.55 10.65
C ARG A 199 -17.48 2.06 10.80
N VAL A 200 -18.35 2.63 9.97
CA VAL A 200 -18.75 4.04 10.13
C VAL A 200 -19.32 4.24 11.52
N LEU A 201 -18.74 5.17 12.26
CA LEU A 201 -19.20 5.60 13.57
C LEU A 201 -20.20 6.74 13.46
N ARG A 202 -19.85 7.77 12.64
CA ARG A 202 -20.67 8.96 12.40
C ARG A 202 -20.19 9.72 11.16
N GLU A 203 -21.00 10.63 10.70
CA GLU A 203 -20.60 11.64 9.72
C GLU A 203 -19.72 12.72 10.36
N ILE A 204 -18.91 13.38 9.56
CA ILE A 204 -18.17 14.60 9.93
C ILE A 204 -19.10 15.78 9.63
N THR A 205 -19.27 16.67 10.61
CA THR A 205 -20.20 17.79 10.54
C THR A 205 -19.50 19.12 10.83
N ASP A 206 -20.20 20.23 10.70
CA ASP A 206 -19.66 21.57 11.04
C ASP A 206 -19.32 21.71 12.54
N GLU A 207 -19.91 20.87 13.39
CA GLU A 207 -19.56 20.85 14.83
C GLU A 207 -18.09 20.43 15.05
N ASP A 208 -17.55 19.58 14.17
CA ASP A 208 -16.15 19.16 14.25
C ASP A 208 -15.17 20.32 14.08
N LYS A 209 -15.57 21.43 13.41
CA LYS A 209 -14.77 22.65 13.28
C LYS A 209 -14.63 23.40 14.58
N THR A 210 -15.61 23.31 15.46
CA THR A 210 -15.67 24.08 16.73
C THR A 210 -15.06 23.32 17.90
N THR A 211 -14.76 22.05 17.73
CA THR A 211 -14.17 21.19 18.78
C THR A 211 -12.73 21.60 19.13
N TYR A 212 -12.03 22.24 18.19
CA TYR A 212 -10.65 22.69 18.37
C TYR A 212 -10.61 24.20 18.72
N PRO A 213 -9.70 24.61 19.63
CA PRO A 213 -9.50 26.03 19.89
C PRO A 213 -9.13 26.74 18.59
N THR A 214 -9.58 28.01 18.49
CA THR A 214 -9.26 28.85 17.32
C THR A 214 -7.75 28.86 17.09
N TYR A 215 -7.32 28.41 15.92
CA TYR A 215 -5.92 28.49 15.53
C TYR A 215 -5.56 29.93 15.27
N ILE A 216 -4.76 30.51 16.16
CA ILE A 216 -4.23 31.87 15.98
C ILE A 216 -2.93 31.72 15.19
N GLN A 217 -2.94 32.19 13.94
CA GLN A 217 -1.68 32.45 13.23
C GLN A 217 -1.08 33.73 13.79
N GLU A 218 0.05 33.61 14.49
CA GLU A 218 0.90 34.72 14.83
C GLU A 218 1.73 35.20 13.64
#